data_a6f332e80af4feed1eeed201daaf6677
#
_entry.id   a6f332e80af4feed1eeed201daaf6677
#
_cell.length_a   1.000
_cell.length_b   1.000
_cell.length_c   1.000
_cell.angle_alpha   90.00
_cell.angle_beta   90.00
_cell.angle_gamma   90.00
#
_symmetry.space_group_name_H-M   'P 1'
#
loop_
_entity.id
_entity.type
_entity.pdbx_description
1 polymer ?
#
loop_
_entity_poly.entity_id
_entity_poly.type
_entity_poly.pdbx_seq_one_letter_code
_entity_poly.pdbx_strand_id
1 'polypeptide(L)'
;TVYHRLAAAGYVVLAYDQCGFGLRLLEGRDFYSQAPRWSRLGRMVVDVSAAADFLIEGKGDSQGVLPKVDTARVYVLGFSVGGMVGLYAAALDERISGVASFGGFTPMRSDTSVATGGLRRLWQWHALAPRLGLFDGAEEKTPFDYHDVLALIAPRPCLVYAARRDRELDPQAVGECIERAKKAWSARGVPQGLEYHSPDDIGRFQQAQQELFLRWLRARE
;
A
#
# COMPACT_ATOMS: atom_id res chain seq x y z
N THR A 1 -3.83 5.00 -19.65
CA THR A 1 -3.52 4.98 -18.20
C THR A 1 -4.21 3.78 -17.53
N VAL A 2 -3.76 3.39 -16.33
CA VAL A 2 -4.41 2.34 -15.54
C VAL A 2 -5.89 2.67 -15.25
N TYR A 3 -6.20 3.93 -14.98
CA TYR A 3 -7.55 4.40 -14.69
C TYR A 3 -8.52 4.11 -15.84
N HIS A 4 -8.14 4.43 -17.09
CA HIS A 4 -8.94 4.13 -18.28
C HIS A 4 -9.15 2.62 -18.47
N ARG A 5 -8.13 1.81 -18.20
CA ARG A 5 -8.23 0.35 -18.32
C ARG A 5 -9.20 -0.25 -17.30
N LEU A 6 -9.16 0.24 -16.07
CA LEU A 6 -10.07 -0.19 -15.01
C LEU A 6 -11.50 0.27 -15.30
N ALA A 7 -11.70 1.53 -15.71
CA ALA A 7 -13.01 2.04 -16.07
C ALA A 7 -13.61 1.28 -17.28
N ALA A 8 -12.80 0.99 -18.32
CA ALA A 8 -13.22 0.19 -19.47
C ALA A 8 -13.55 -1.27 -19.10
N ALA A 9 -13.01 -1.77 -17.99
CA ALA A 9 -13.32 -3.09 -17.45
C ALA A 9 -14.54 -3.08 -16.49
N GLY A 10 -15.23 -1.94 -16.33
CA GLY A 10 -16.45 -1.82 -15.52
C GLY A 10 -16.22 -1.41 -14.06
N TYR A 11 -15.00 -1.05 -13.66
CA TYR A 11 -14.71 -0.59 -12.30
C TYR A 11 -14.95 0.92 -12.16
N VAL A 12 -15.50 1.31 -11.03
CA VAL A 12 -15.45 2.72 -10.57
C VAL A 12 -14.06 2.97 -10.01
N VAL A 13 -13.40 4.04 -10.44
CA VAL A 13 -12.03 4.36 -10.05
C VAL A 13 -11.98 5.72 -9.38
N LEU A 14 -11.56 5.75 -8.12
CA LEU A 14 -11.23 6.97 -7.40
C LEU A 14 -9.71 7.11 -7.31
N ALA A 15 -9.18 8.19 -7.85
CA ALA A 15 -7.76 8.52 -7.80
C ALA A 15 -7.57 9.93 -7.22
N TYR A 16 -6.58 10.09 -6.36
CA TYR A 16 -6.28 11.36 -5.70
C TYR A 16 -4.80 11.48 -5.38
N ASP A 17 -4.33 12.71 -5.17
CA ASP A 17 -2.96 12.98 -4.74
C ASP A 17 -2.82 12.74 -3.23
N GLN A 18 -1.80 12.01 -2.84
CA GLN A 18 -1.44 11.82 -1.43
C GLN A 18 -0.89 13.11 -0.81
N CYS A 19 -1.05 13.27 0.51
CA CYS A 19 -0.45 14.37 1.25
C CYS A 19 1.05 14.51 0.95
N GLY A 20 1.47 15.66 0.42
CA GLY A 20 2.85 15.95 0.03
C GLY A 20 3.22 15.52 -1.39
N PHE A 21 2.23 15.16 -2.22
CA PHE A 21 2.43 14.83 -3.64
C PHE A 21 1.42 15.60 -4.50
N GLY A 22 1.77 15.77 -5.78
CA GLY A 22 0.91 16.42 -6.76
C GLY A 22 0.38 17.78 -6.31
N LEU A 23 -0.92 17.97 -6.40
CA LEU A 23 -1.59 19.22 -5.98
C LEU A 23 -1.58 19.45 -4.46
N ARG A 24 -1.24 18.42 -3.66
CA ARG A 24 -1.14 18.49 -2.20
C ARG A 24 0.30 18.64 -1.69
N LEU A 25 1.23 19.09 -2.54
CA LEU A 25 2.64 19.24 -2.19
C LEU A 25 2.85 20.18 -1.00
N LEU A 26 2.15 21.32 -0.96
CA LEU A 26 2.26 22.30 0.12
C LEU A 26 1.76 21.76 1.46
N GLU A 27 0.71 20.94 1.46
CA GLU A 27 0.21 20.27 2.67
C GLU A 27 1.31 19.39 3.29
N GLY A 28 2.08 18.68 2.45
CA GLY A 28 3.20 17.86 2.91
C GLY A 28 4.39 18.66 3.43
N ARG A 29 4.67 19.82 2.81
CA ARG A 29 5.78 20.70 3.22
C ARG A 29 5.58 21.23 4.64
N ASP A 30 4.38 21.66 4.95
CA ASP A 30 4.07 22.34 6.21
C ASP A 30 3.43 21.38 7.24
N PHE A 31 3.36 20.09 6.91
CA PHE A 31 2.62 19.08 7.69
C PHE A 31 3.01 19.06 9.17
N TYR A 32 4.28 18.95 9.49
CA TYR A 32 4.75 18.83 10.88
C TYR A 32 4.67 20.11 11.68
N SER A 33 4.61 21.27 11.04
CA SER A 33 4.31 22.54 11.70
C SER A 33 2.87 22.60 12.18
N GLN A 34 1.95 22.03 11.40
CA GLN A 34 0.51 22.04 11.68
C GLN A 34 0.06 20.83 12.51
N ALA A 35 0.69 19.68 12.34
CA ALA A 35 0.31 18.41 12.96
C ALA A 35 1.52 17.66 13.57
N PRO A 36 2.22 18.25 14.58
CA PRO A 36 3.49 17.70 15.09
C PRO A 36 3.37 16.35 15.81
N ARG A 37 2.15 15.95 16.19
CA ARG A 37 1.86 14.67 16.84
C ARG A 37 1.50 13.55 15.89
N TRP A 38 1.25 13.86 14.61
CA TRP A 38 0.87 12.91 13.57
C TRP A 38 2.09 12.48 12.76
N SER A 39 1.93 11.41 11.99
CA SER A 39 2.85 11.05 10.92
C SER A 39 2.19 11.32 9.56
N ARG A 40 2.98 11.73 8.57
CA ARG A 40 2.47 11.87 7.19
C ARG A 40 1.93 10.54 6.67
N LEU A 41 2.58 9.41 7.00
CA LEU A 41 2.06 8.08 6.69
C LEU A 41 0.65 7.89 7.28
N GLY A 42 0.47 8.23 8.56
CA GLY A 42 -0.85 8.15 9.20
C GLY A 42 -1.89 9.03 8.50
N ARG A 43 -1.52 10.25 8.08
CA ARG A 43 -2.40 11.11 7.28
C ARG A 43 -2.78 10.47 5.95
N MET A 44 -1.82 9.89 5.22
CA MET A 44 -2.08 9.22 3.96
C MET A 44 -3.00 8.00 4.13
N VAL A 45 -2.84 7.24 5.21
CA VAL A 45 -3.73 6.11 5.55
C VAL A 45 -5.16 6.60 5.81
N VAL A 46 -5.32 7.68 6.57
CA VAL A 46 -6.65 8.30 6.82
C VAL A 46 -7.27 8.80 5.52
N ASP A 47 -6.47 9.33 4.59
CA ASP A 47 -6.97 9.75 3.26
C ASP A 47 -7.53 8.56 2.45
N VAL A 48 -6.93 7.34 2.56
CA VAL A 48 -7.50 6.12 1.95
C VAL A 48 -8.82 5.75 2.61
N SER A 49 -8.92 5.81 3.95
CA SER A 49 -10.19 5.54 4.65
C SER A 49 -11.27 6.56 4.29
N ALA A 50 -10.91 7.84 4.13
CA ALA A 50 -11.84 8.86 3.66
C ALA A 50 -12.30 8.62 2.21
N ALA A 51 -11.42 8.12 1.34
CA ALA A 51 -11.79 7.69 0.00
C ALA A 51 -12.74 6.48 0.03
N ALA A 52 -12.56 5.55 0.96
CA ALA A 52 -13.50 4.45 1.20
C ALA A 52 -14.84 4.96 1.72
N ASP A 53 -14.88 5.93 2.64
CA ASP A 53 -16.10 6.60 3.10
C ASP A 53 -16.87 7.22 1.94
N PHE A 54 -16.17 7.91 1.03
CA PHE A 54 -16.78 8.50 -0.17
C PHE A 54 -17.42 7.43 -1.06
N LEU A 55 -16.69 6.35 -1.35
CA LEU A 55 -17.18 5.29 -2.23
C LEU A 55 -18.31 4.47 -1.61
N ILE A 56 -18.22 4.14 -0.32
CA ILE A 56 -19.14 3.21 0.36
C ILE A 56 -20.39 3.93 0.85
N GLU A 57 -20.24 5.11 1.42
CA GLU A 57 -21.29 5.81 2.15
C GLU A 57 -21.76 7.11 1.43
N GLY A 58 -21.11 7.49 0.32
CA GLY A 58 -21.38 8.76 -0.37
C GLY A 58 -20.99 10.01 0.44
N LYS A 59 -20.17 9.86 1.48
CA LYS A 59 -19.73 10.98 2.31
C LYS A 59 -18.94 11.99 1.48
N GLY A 60 -19.43 13.22 1.41
CA GLY A 60 -18.82 14.28 0.62
C GLY A 60 -19.33 14.37 -0.83
N ASP A 61 -20.18 13.46 -1.28
CA ASP A 61 -20.85 13.54 -2.60
C ASP A 61 -22.05 14.47 -2.57
N SER A 62 -21.80 15.75 -2.32
CA SER A 62 -22.86 16.77 -2.25
C SER A 62 -23.57 17.02 -3.59
N GLN A 63 -23.00 16.57 -4.69
CA GLN A 63 -23.54 16.74 -6.05
C GLN A 63 -24.20 15.48 -6.61
N GLY A 64 -24.13 14.34 -5.90
CA GLY A 64 -24.69 13.08 -6.36
C GLY A 64 -24.02 12.53 -7.62
N VAL A 65 -22.73 12.77 -7.78
CA VAL A 65 -21.95 12.36 -8.96
C VAL A 65 -21.42 10.92 -8.87
N LEU A 66 -21.45 10.33 -7.66
CA LEU A 66 -20.95 8.98 -7.46
C LEU A 66 -21.88 7.96 -8.15
N PRO A 67 -21.38 7.16 -9.06
CA PRO A 67 -22.18 6.10 -9.66
C PRO A 67 -22.50 5.01 -8.61
N LYS A 68 -23.49 4.18 -8.89
CA LYS A 68 -23.79 3.01 -8.05
C LYS A 68 -22.60 2.08 -8.02
N VAL A 69 -22.04 1.83 -6.83
CA VAL A 69 -20.89 0.95 -6.60
C VAL A 69 -21.28 -0.28 -5.78
N ASP A 70 -20.53 -1.35 -5.94
CA ASP A 70 -20.60 -2.51 -5.05
C ASP A 70 -19.72 -2.24 -3.82
N THR A 71 -20.35 -1.84 -2.73
CA THR A 71 -19.67 -1.47 -1.49
C THR A 71 -19.01 -2.64 -0.77
N ALA A 72 -19.32 -3.88 -1.14
CA ALA A 72 -18.67 -5.08 -0.63
C ALA A 72 -17.35 -5.42 -1.36
N ARG A 73 -17.04 -4.71 -2.45
CA ARG A 73 -15.88 -4.98 -3.31
C ARG A 73 -15.03 -3.72 -3.55
N VAL A 74 -14.47 -3.18 -2.47
CA VAL A 74 -13.58 -2.01 -2.50
C VAL A 74 -12.13 -2.45 -2.42
N TYR A 75 -11.35 -2.17 -3.46
CA TYR A 75 -9.95 -2.58 -3.55
C TYR A 75 -9.02 -1.37 -3.59
N VAL A 76 -7.84 -1.50 -3.00
CA VAL A 76 -6.79 -0.48 -3.06
C VAL A 76 -5.66 -0.95 -3.96
N LEU A 77 -5.25 -0.10 -4.88
CA LEU A 77 -4.06 -0.29 -5.72
C LEU A 77 -3.05 0.81 -5.43
N GLY A 78 -1.80 0.42 -5.19
CA GLY A 78 -0.73 1.39 -5.03
C GLY A 78 0.60 0.94 -5.64
N PHE A 79 1.37 1.93 -6.11
CA PHE A 79 2.74 1.75 -6.57
C PHE A 79 3.69 2.57 -5.68
N SER A 80 4.86 1.99 -5.34
CA SER A 80 5.89 2.64 -4.52
C SER A 80 5.30 3.09 -3.16
N VAL A 81 5.38 4.38 -2.79
CA VAL A 81 4.75 4.92 -1.56
C VAL A 81 3.25 4.60 -1.51
N GLY A 82 2.54 4.68 -2.64
CA GLY A 82 1.12 4.31 -2.69
C GLY A 82 0.87 2.85 -2.34
N GLY A 83 1.77 1.94 -2.75
CA GLY A 83 1.71 0.53 -2.38
C GLY A 83 1.89 0.30 -0.87
N MET A 84 2.83 1.01 -0.27
CA MET A 84 3.05 1.02 1.18
C MET A 84 1.80 1.51 1.92
N VAL A 85 1.30 2.69 1.56
CA VAL A 85 0.11 3.30 2.19
C VAL A 85 -1.10 2.39 2.07
N GLY A 86 -1.29 1.75 0.89
CA GLY A 86 -2.37 0.80 0.66
C GLY A 86 -2.34 -0.40 1.60
N LEU A 87 -1.14 -0.95 1.89
CA LEU A 87 -0.99 -2.05 2.84
C LEU A 87 -1.39 -1.64 4.26
N TYR A 88 -0.91 -0.48 4.75
CA TYR A 88 -1.32 0.04 6.06
C TYR A 88 -2.81 0.34 6.13
N ALA A 89 -3.38 0.93 5.08
CA ALA A 89 -4.80 1.22 5.03
C ALA A 89 -5.64 -0.07 5.07
N ALA A 90 -5.29 -1.07 4.27
CA ALA A 90 -5.99 -2.36 4.29
C ALA A 90 -5.82 -3.10 5.63
N ALA A 91 -4.68 -2.96 6.32
CA ALA A 91 -4.46 -3.54 7.63
C ALA A 91 -5.35 -2.91 8.71
N LEU A 92 -5.67 -1.61 8.58
CA LEU A 92 -6.37 -0.82 9.61
C LEU A 92 -7.86 -0.56 9.29
N ASP A 93 -8.28 -0.77 8.04
CA ASP A 93 -9.67 -0.57 7.60
C ASP A 93 -10.21 -1.86 6.96
N GLU A 94 -11.08 -2.56 7.68
CA GLU A 94 -11.66 -3.84 7.26
C GLU A 94 -12.63 -3.71 6.09
N ARG A 95 -13.10 -2.51 5.76
CA ARG A 95 -13.98 -2.24 4.61
C ARG A 95 -13.25 -2.37 3.28
N ILE A 96 -11.91 -2.28 3.31
CA ILE A 96 -11.07 -2.55 2.14
C ILE A 96 -11.06 -4.05 1.91
N SER A 97 -11.71 -4.49 0.85
CA SER A 97 -11.91 -5.91 0.50
C SER A 97 -10.64 -6.60 0.00
N GLY A 98 -9.63 -5.84 -0.41
CA GLY A 98 -8.33 -6.36 -0.81
C GLY A 98 -7.38 -5.27 -1.28
N VAL A 99 -6.09 -5.59 -1.36
CA VAL A 99 -5.05 -4.62 -1.70
C VAL A 99 -4.02 -5.21 -2.65
N ALA A 100 -3.56 -4.38 -3.58
CA ALA A 100 -2.43 -4.69 -4.47
C ALA A 100 -1.32 -3.66 -4.29
N SER A 101 -0.14 -4.11 -3.87
CA SER A 101 1.05 -3.29 -3.62
C SER A 101 2.15 -3.64 -4.61
N PHE A 102 2.53 -2.69 -5.43
CA PHE A 102 3.62 -2.81 -6.39
C PHE A 102 4.82 -1.98 -5.93
N GLY A 103 5.94 -2.62 -5.63
CA GLY A 103 7.15 -1.94 -5.18
C GLY A 103 6.96 -1.15 -3.87
N GLY A 104 6.13 -1.64 -2.96
CA GLY A 104 5.66 -0.88 -1.81
C GLY A 104 6.65 -0.79 -0.65
N PHE A 105 7.45 -1.81 -0.40
CA PHE A 105 8.27 -1.88 0.81
C PHE A 105 9.48 -2.78 0.71
N THR A 106 10.47 -2.51 1.54
CA THR A 106 11.45 -3.46 2.09
C THR A 106 11.14 -3.61 3.58
N PRO A 107 11.27 -4.80 4.19
CA PRO A 107 11.08 -4.96 5.62
C PRO A 107 12.01 -4.04 6.41
N MET A 108 11.48 -3.40 7.47
CA MET A 108 12.23 -2.40 8.24
C MET A 108 13.43 -3.02 8.93
N ARG A 109 13.27 -4.23 9.50
CA ARG A 109 14.33 -4.93 10.23
C ARG A 109 15.46 -5.45 9.36
N SER A 110 15.23 -5.55 8.05
CA SER A 110 16.24 -6.00 7.07
C SER A 110 16.91 -4.82 6.34
N ASP A 111 16.48 -3.59 6.59
CA ASP A 111 16.94 -2.40 5.88
C ASP A 111 18.24 -1.88 6.46
N THR A 112 19.33 -2.51 6.07
CA THR A 112 20.70 -2.12 6.46
C THR A 112 21.40 -1.27 5.41
N SER A 113 20.77 -1.05 4.24
CA SER A 113 21.32 -0.30 3.11
C SER A 113 20.64 1.05 2.94
N VAL A 114 21.44 2.07 2.64
CA VAL A 114 20.94 3.41 2.29
C VAL A 114 20.08 3.39 0.99
N ALA A 115 20.31 2.40 0.14
CA ALA A 115 19.64 2.27 -1.15
C ALA A 115 18.27 1.56 -1.07
N THR A 116 17.95 0.90 0.05
CA THR A 116 16.69 0.16 0.18
C THR A 116 15.55 1.03 0.69
N GLY A 117 14.34 0.67 0.31
CA GLY A 117 13.11 1.39 0.63
C GLY A 117 12.49 1.00 1.97
N GLY A 118 13.27 0.56 2.95
CA GLY A 118 12.78 0.10 4.26
C GLY A 118 12.62 1.21 5.30
N LEU A 119 13.30 1.05 6.45
CA LEU A 119 13.17 1.96 7.59
C LEU A 119 13.54 3.41 7.21
N ARG A 120 14.65 3.61 6.51
CA ARG A 120 15.14 4.94 6.13
C ARG A 120 14.20 5.67 5.19
N ARG A 121 13.50 4.97 4.30
CA ARG A 121 12.48 5.57 3.47
C ARG A 121 11.37 6.20 4.31
N LEU A 122 10.99 5.55 5.40
CA LEU A 122 9.93 6.00 6.28
C LEU A 122 10.29 7.26 7.07
N TRP A 123 11.50 7.35 7.58
CA TRP A 123 11.86 8.48 8.43
C TRP A 123 12.68 9.56 7.70
N GLN A 124 13.61 9.20 6.81
CA GLN A 124 14.55 10.14 6.21
C GLN A 124 14.05 10.71 4.88
N TRP A 125 13.77 9.84 3.89
CA TRP A 125 13.57 10.33 2.52
C TRP A 125 12.27 11.09 2.32
N HIS A 126 11.21 10.65 2.92
CA HIS A 126 9.90 11.26 2.76
C HIS A 126 9.33 11.80 4.06
N ALA A 127 10.05 11.66 5.16
CA ALA A 127 9.58 12.02 6.51
C ALA A 127 8.13 11.51 6.75
N LEU A 128 7.86 10.26 6.33
CA LEU A 128 6.54 9.65 6.44
C LEU A 128 6.21 9.31 7.90
N ALA A 129 7.20 8.79 8.64
CA ALA A 129 7.10 8.41 10.03
C ALA A 129 8.42 8.74 10.77
N PRO A 130 8.73 10.02 11.07
CA PRO A 130 10.05 10.44 11.58
C PRO A 130 10.47 9.76 12.88
N ARG A 131 9.52 9.35 13.73
CA ARG A 131 9.84 8.66 15.00
C ARG A 131 10.47 7.29 14.79
N LEU A 132 10.31 6.68 13.64
CA LEU A 132 11.00 5.44 13.29
C LEU A 132 12.53 5.64 13.16
N GLY A 133 12.99 6.86 12.94
CA GLY A 133 14.42 7.20 12.99
C GLY A 133 15.11 6.91 14.34
N LEU A 134 14.35 6.70 15.42
CA LEU A 134 14.90 6.23 16.70
C LEU A 134 15.48 4.81 16.63
N PHE A 135 15.13 4.05 15.59
CA PHE A 135 15.60 2.69 15.33
C PHE A 135 16.69 2.62 14.26
N ASP A 136 17.12 3.76 13.70
CA ASP A 136 18.22 3.79 12.71
C ASP A 136 19.53 3.29 13.36
N GLY A 137 20.12 2.25 12.78
CA GLY A 137 21.25 1.52 13.37
C GLY A 137 20.88 0.51 14.48
N ALA A 138 19.57 0.28 14.68
CA ALA A 138 19.02 -0.73 15.58
C ALA A 138 17.69 -1.24 15.03
N GLU A 139 17.66 -1.52 13.72
CA GLU A 139 16.46 -1.82 12.94
C GLU A 139 15.74 -3.08 13.46
N GLU A 140 16.50 -4.02 14.02
CA GLU A 140 15.95 -5.24 14.64
C GLU A 140 15.03 -4.96 15.83
N LYS A 141 15.16 -3.77 16.45
CA LYS A 141 14.34 -3.34 17.60
C LYS A 141 13.03 -2.65 17.21
N THR A 142 12.74 -2.49 15.91
CA THR A 142 11.45 -1.95 15.49
C THR A 142 10.31 -2.78 16.09
N PRO A 143 9.27 -2.14 16.64
CA PRO A 143 8.22 -2.85 17.40
C PRO A 143 7.34 -3.75 16.52
N PHE A 144 7.30 -3.49 15.22
CA PHE A 144 6.59 -4.28 14.20
C PHE A 144 7.35 -4.23 12.89
N ASP A 145 6.96 -5.07 11.93
CA ASP A 145 7.48 -5.04 10.57
C ASP A 145 6.37 -5.39 9.55
N TYR A 146 6.67 -5.41 8.27
CA TYR A 146 5.67 -5.62 7.22
C TYR A 146 4.98 -6.97 7.26
N HIS A 147 5.61 -8.03 7.79
CA HIS A 147 4.90 -9.30 7.99
C HIS A 147 3.76 -9.19 9.00
N ASP A 148 3.86 -8.29 9.99
CA ASP A 148 2.79 -8.01 10.95
C ASP A 148 1.66 -7.21 10.27
N VAL A 149 2.02 -6.17 9.49
CA VAL A 149 1.06 -5.37 8.71
C VAL A 149 0.28 -6.26 7.74
N LEU A 150 0.98 -7.12 7.00
CA LEU A 150 0.36 -8.08 6.08
C LEU A 150 -0.56 -9.06 6.83
N ALA A 151 -0.14 -9.59 7.99
CA ALA A 151 -0.94 -10.52 8.77
C ALA A 151 -2.30 -9.95 9.21
N LEU A 152 -2.40 -8.63 9.43
CA LEU A 152 -3.65 -7.94 9.75
C LEU A 152 -4.62 -7.87 8.55
N ILE A 153 -4.12 -8.01 7.32
CA ILE A 153 -4.97 -8.02 6.12
C ILE A 153 -5.70 -9.36 5.96
N ALA A 154 -5.08 -10.45 6.41
CA ALA A 154 -5.66 -11.79 6.26
C ALA A 154 -7.04 -11.91 6.94
N PRO A 155 -8.04 -12.57 6.34
CA PRO A 155 -7.97 -13.45 5.16
C PRO A 155 -8.16 -12.74 3.82
N ARG A 156 -8.33 -11.42 3.80
CA ARG A 156 -8.61 -10.63 2.59
C ARG A 156 -7.49 -10.76 1.57
N PRO A 157 -7.80 -10.79 0.26
CA PRO A 157 -6.82 -10.94 -0.78
C PRO A 157 -5.79 -9.81 -0.79
N CYS A 158 -4.52 -10.20 -0.90
CA CYS A 158 -3.40 -9.27 -0.97
C CYS A 158 -2.46 -9.69 -2.10
N LEU A 159 -2.13 -8.77 -2.99
CA LEU A 159 -1.14 -8.94 -4.04
C LEU A 159 0.09 -8.09 -3.74
N VAL A 160 1.25 -8.71 -3.64
CA VAL A 160 2.54 -8.02 -3.50
C VAL A 160 3.41 -8.30 -4.73
N TYR A 161 3.89 -7.24 -5.35
CA TYR A 161 4.81 -7.30 -6.48
C TYR A 161 6.11 -6.57 -6.12
N ALA A 162 7.24 -7.28 -6.15
CA ALA A 162 8.56 -6.71 -5.91
C ALA A 162 9.54 -7.24 -6.98
N ALA A 163 9.85 -6.41 -7.97
CA ALA A 163 10.74 -6.77 -9.07
C ALA A 163 12.17 -7.01 -8.56
N ARG A 164 12.83 -8.06 -9.05
CA ARG A 164 14.18 -8.45 -8.56
C ARG A 164 15.29 -7.43 -8.84
N ARG A 165 15.09 -6.56 -9.83
CA ARG A 165 16.03 -5.48 -10.20
C ARG A 165 15.51 -4.10 -9.78
N ASP A 166 14.57 -4.05 -8.82
CA ASP A 166 14.17 -2.78 -8.22
C ASP A 166 15.31 -2.24 -7.35
N ARG A 167 15.71 -0.99 -7.58
CA ARG A 167 16.83 -0.35 -6.87
C ARG A 167 16.46 0.15 -5.48
N GLU A 168 15.17 0.26 -5.20
CA GLU A 168 14.65 0.76 -3.93
C GLU A 168 14.20 -0.36 -2.98
N LEU A 169 14.24 -1.62 -3.44
CA LEU A 169 13.79 -2.75 -2.66
C LEU A 169 14.90 -3.79 -2.47
N ASP A 170 14.76 -4.58 -1.41
CA ASP A 170 15.46 -5.86 -1.24
C ASP A 170 14.45 -7.00 -1.50
N PRO A 171 14.41 -7.57 -2.72
CA PRO A 171 13.40 -8.56 -3.08
C PRO A 171 13.57 -9.88 -2.30
N GLN A 172 14.77 -10.22 -1.83
CA GLN A 172 14.99 -11.38 -0.99
C GLN A 172 14.34 -11.17 0.38
N ALA A 173 14.63 -10.06 1.03
CA ALA A 173 14.03 -9.71 2.32
C ALA A 173 12.49 -9.59 2.22
N VAL A 174 11.98 -9.03 1.10
CA VAL A 174 10.54 -9.03 0.84
C VAL A 174 9.99 -10.45 0.75
N GLY A 175 10.65 -11.35 0.01
CA GLY A 175 10.24 -12.75 -0.11
C GLY A 175 10.17 -13.46 1.26
N GLU A 176 11.19 -13.30 2.10
CA GLU A 176 11.22 -13.86 3.46
C GLU A 176 10.09 -13.29 4.34
N CYS A 177 9.80 -11.99 4.21
CA CYS A 177 8.68 -11.34 4.87
C CYS A 177 7.34 -11.93 4.44
N ILE A 178 7.15 -12.16 3.13
CA ILE A 178 5.95 -12.79 2.58
C ILE A 178 5.75 -14.20 3.13
N GLU A 179 6.81 -15.03 3.19
CA GLU A 179 6.70 -16.40 3.74
C GLU A 179 6.29 -16.39 5.22
N ARG A 180 6.73 -15.43 6.00
CA ARG A 180 6.26 -15.23 7.37
C ARG A 180 4.79 -14.83 7.42
N ALA A 181 4.38 -13.88 6.58
CA ALA A 181 3.01 -13.37 6.53
C ALA A 181 2.00 -14.43 6.05
N LYS A 182 2.35 -15.32 5.13
CA LYS A 182 1.49 -16.40 4.60
C LYS A 182 0.92 -17.29 5.71
N LYS A 183 1.59 -17.40 6.85
CA LYS A 183 1.09 -18.16 8.00
C LYS A 183 -0.28 -17.64 8.49
N ALA A 184 -0.52 -16.33 8.39
CA ALA A 184 -1.78 -15.74 8.79
C ALA A 184 -2.95 -16.14 7.86
N TRP A 185 -2.72 -16.23 6.55
CA TRP A 185 -3.71 -16.73 5.58
C TRP A 185 -3.94 -18.23 5.73
N SER A 186 -2.87 -19.01 5.92
CA SER A 186 -2.97 -20.45 6.15
C SER A 186 -3.77 -20.76 7.41
N ALA A 187 -3.54 -20.03 8.50
CA ALA A 187 -4.29 -20.19 9.74
C ALA A 187 -5.79 -19.85 9.61
N ARG A 188 -6.16 -19.08 8.58
CA ARG A 188 -7.54 -18.72 8.26
C ARG A 188 -8.16 -19.57 7.12
N GLY A 189 -7.46 -20.62 6.67
CA GLY A 189 -7.94 -21.55 5.66
C GLY A 189 -7.87 -21.03 4.21
N VAL A 190 -7.18 -19.93 3.95
CA VAL A 190 -7.06 -19.31 2.61
C VAL A 190 -5.60 -19.05 2.22
N PRO A 191 -4.73 -20.07 2.17
CA PRO A 191 -3.30 -19.93 1.98
C PRO A 191 -2.92 -19.20 0.67
N GLN A 192 -3.79 -19.24 -0.35
CA GLN A 192 -3.63 -18.56 -1.63
C GLN A 192 -4.05 -17.08 -1.60
N GLY A 193 -4.56 -16.56 -0.48
CA GLY A 193 -5.04 -15.19 -0.38
C GLY A 193 -3.93 -14.13 -0.43
N LEU A 194 -2.67 -14.50 -0.11
CA LEU A 194 -1.50 -13.66 -0.30
C LEU A 194 -0.70 -14.13 -1.52
N GLU A 195 -0.80 -13.37 -2.60
CA GLU A 195 -0.07 -13.60 -3.85
C GLU A 195 1.21 -12.77 -3.87
N TYR A 196 2.35 -13.40 -4.25
CA TYR A 196 3.63 -12.72 -4.39
C TYR A 196 4.23 -12.94 -5.76
N HIS A 197 4.63 -11.85 -6.40
CA HIS A 197 5.31 -11.85 -7.69
C HIS A 197 6.65 -11.12 -7.59
N SER A 198 7.74 -11.81 -7.94
CA SER A 198 9.10 -11.26 -7.97
C SER A 198 9.79 -11.61 -9.28
N PRO A 199 9.37 -11.00 -10.41
CA PRO A 199 9.96 -11.28 -11.72
C PRO A 199 11.34 -10.62 -11.87
N ASP A 200 12.08 -11.07 -12.88
CA ASP A 200 13.32 -10.42 -13.30
C ASP A 200 13.03 -9.14 -14.10
N ASP A 201 12.60 -8.12 -13.41
CA ASP A 201 12.19 -6.81 -13.94
C ASP A 201 12.71 -5.69 -13.03
N ILE A 202 12.55 -4.43 -13.46
CA ILE A 202 12.86 -3.23 -12.69
C ILE A 202 11.61 -2.71 -11.96
N GLY A 203 11.81 -1.80 -11.00
CA GLY A 203 10.71 -1.10 -10.31
C GLY A 203 9.95 -0.20 -11.27
N ARG A 204 8.74 -0.63 -11.68
CA ARG A 204 7.87 0.12 -12.59
C ARG A 204 6.41 -0.33 -12.48
N PHE A 205 5.50 0.52 -12.97
CA PHE A 205 4.09 0.19 -13.06
C PHE A 205 3.57 0.50 -14.48
N GLN A 206 3.89 -0.40 -15.41
CA GLN A 206 3.53 -0.30 -16.82
C GLN A 206 2.46 -1.32 -17.22
N GLN A 207 2.32 -1.58 -18.50
CA GLN A 207 1.25 -2.41 -19.05
C GLN A 207 1.17 -3.79 -18.41
N ALA A 208 2.29 -4.48 -18.26
CA ALA A 208 2.32 -5.85 -17.70
C ALA A 208 1.82 -5.90 -16.25
N GLN A 209 2.23 -4.93 -15.42
CA GLN A 209 1.79 -4.81 -14.03
C GLN A 209 0.31 -4.43 -13.94
N GLN A 210 -0.18 -3.55 -14.82
CA GLN A 210 -1.60 -3.20 -14.91
C GLN A 210 -2.46 -4.39 -15.33
N GLU A 211 -1.98 -5.21 -16.27
CA GLU A 211 -2.66 -6.45 -16.70
C GLU A 211 -2.67 -7.51 -15.59
N LEU A 212 -1.56 -7.64 -14.84
CA LEU A 212 -1.52 -8.50 -13.66
C LEU A 212 -2.61 -8.09 -12.65
N PHE A 213 -2.69 -6.80 -12.33
CA PHE A 213 -3.70 -6.28 -11.42
C PHE A 213 -5.13 -6.52 -11.91
N LEU A 214 -5.41 -6.26 -13.20
CA LEU A 214 -6.72 -6.54 -13.79
C LEU A 214 -7.10 -8.02 -13.72
N ARG A 215 -6.16 -8.94 -14.01
CA ARG A 215 -6.41 -10.39 -13.85
C ARG A 215 -6.67 -10.75 -12.39
N TRP A 216 -5.91 -10.15 -11.47
CA TRP A 216 -6.08 -10.36 -10.03
C TRP A 216 -7.46 -9.90 -9.54
N LEU A 217 -7.99 -8.76 -10.02
CA LEU A 217 -9.34 -8.29 -9.72
C LEU A 217 -10.42 -9.23 -10.28
N ARG A 218 -10.32 -9.60 -11.56
CA ARG A 218 -11.31 -10.47 -12.23
C ARG A 218 -11.44 -11.84 -11.56
N ALA A 219 -10.37 -12.36 -11.01
CA ALA A 219 -10.41 -13.63 -10.26
C ALA A 219 -11.22 -13.54 -8.95
N ARG A 220 -11.77 -12.36 -8.60
CA ARG A 220 -12.52 -12.05 -7.38
C ARG A 220 -13.93 -11.52 -7.66
N GLU A 221 -14.32 -11.48 -8.91
CA GLU A 221 -15.70 -11.22 -9.35
C GLU A 221 -16.57 -12.45 -9.16
#